data_09a5d957fa2d0c5587a37fd25e20a4c4
#
_entry.id   09a5d957fa2d0c5587a37fd25e20a4c4
#
_cell.length_a   1.000
_cell.length_b   1.000
_cell.length_c   1.000
_cell.angle_alpha   90.00
_cell.angle_beta   90.00
_cell.angle_gamma   90.00
#
_symmetry.space_group_name_H-M   'P 1'
#
loop_
_entity.id
_entity.type
_entity.pdbx_description
1 polymer ?
#
loop_
_entity_poly.entity_id
_entity_poly.type
_entity_poly.pdbx_seq_one_letter_code
_entity_poly.pdbx_strand_id
1 'polypeptide(L)'
;LEQVVAGTVQGMRGGQFDFSPRLLMFTLPFLAQTREQVTALLNSELAKKVCAEAEAETGTVIINLCDAGGYRQFSNSKHPITKPEDLKGLKMRTNGMNTIDKTFLAMGATTTTIPYSDLYMGLKTGVADGQENPWVNVQGMKFYEVQKYFTEVNYQFHPDPFYVNAAWWNELPAEYQEIISECATDMGVYNDQLIDENQGAAKQAIIDAGCEVYVPTEEELQAFKDAVQVVYDQCIEEGMLTQEELDEMLGIVANAK
;
A
#
# COMPACT_ATOMS: atom_id res chain seq x y z
N LEU A 1 1.18 16.02 4.34
CA LEU A 1 0.43 16.68 3.28
C LEU A 1 0.16 18.15 3.59
N GLU A 2 -0.48 18.48 4.72
CA GLU A 2 -0.89 19.85 5.07
C GLU A 2 0.22 20.90 4.91
N GLN A 3 1.45 20.60 5.32
CA GLN A 3 2.59 21.51 5.18
C GLN A 3 3.00 21.73 3.71
N VAL A 4 2.87 20.70 2.86
CA VAL A 4 3.12 20.81 1.42
C VAL A 4 2.04 21.66 0.76
N VAL A 5 0.76 21.37 1.06
CA VAL A 5 -0.38 22.16 0.54
C VAL A 5 -0.26 23.63 0.97
N ALA A 6 0.11 23.90 2.22
CA ALA A 6 0.33 25.25 2.74
C ALA A 6 1.61 25.94 2.19
N GLY A 7 2.46 25.24 1.45
CA GLY A 7 3.70 25.77 0.88
C GLY A 7 4.81 26.03 1.90
N THR A 8 4.67 25.55 3.16
CA THR A 8 5.71 25.65 4.18
C THR A 8 6.83 24.62 3.99
N VAL A 9 6.54 23.54 3.28
CA VAL A 9 7.46 22.53 2.78
C VAL A 9 7.19 22.38 1.29
N GLN A 10 8.22 22.36 0.46
CA GLN A 10 8.06 22.34 -1.00
C GLN A 10 7.56 21.00 -1.53
N GLY A 11 7.98 19.90 -0.92
CA GLY A 11 7.56 18.56 -1.35
C GLY A 11 7.86 17.50 -0.31
N MET A 12 7.33 16.31 -0.55
CA MET A 12 7.48 15.16 0.32
C MET A 12 7.40 13.87 -0.52
N ARG A 13 8.20 12.88 -0.13
CA ARG A 13 8.02 11.51 -0.59
C ARG A 13 7.52 10.66 0.57
N GLY A 14 6.59 9.79 0.28
CA GLY A 14 6.03 8.89 1.28
C GLY A 14 4.83 9.48 2.01
N GLY A 15 4.41 8.77 3.02
CA GLY A 15 3.26 9.16 3.82
C GLY A 15 1.97 8.51 3.36
N GLN A 16 0.89 9.27 3.39
CA GLN A 16 -0.42 8.77 3.04
C GLN A 16 -0.68 8.94 1.55
N PHE A 17 -1.12 7.87 0.92
CA PHE A 17 -1.59 7.86 -0.46
C PHE A 17 -3.07 8.27 -0.57
N ASP A 18 -3.75 8.44 0.54
CA ASP A 18 -5.17 8.71 0.70
C ASP A 18 -5.54 10.20 0.77
N PHE A 19 -4.67 11.08 0.28
CA PHE A 19 -4.97 12.51 0.23
C PHE A 19 -6.03 12.87 -0.82
N SER A 20 -6.31 11.98 -1.78
CA SER A 20 -7.53 11.96 -2.57
C SER A 20 -8.15 10.56 -2.50
N PRO A 21 -9.46 10.43 -2.18
CA PRO A 21 -10.12 9.12 -2.14
C PRO A 21 -10.00 8.33 -3.45
N ARG A 22 -9.88 9.02 -4.58
CA ARG A 22 -9.72 8.42 -5.92
C ARG A 22 -8.41 7.65 -6.07
N LEU A 23 -7.33 8.13 -5.46
CA LEU A 23 -6.03 7.44 -5.51
C LEU A 23 -6.08 6.06 -4.84
N LEU A 24 -6.97 5.86 -3.86
CA LEU A 24 -7.10 4.58 -3.18
C LEU A 24 -7.56 3.43 -4.09
N MET A 25 -8.15 3.71 -5.27
CA MET A 25 -8.52 2.67 -6.23
C MET A 25 -7.33 1.78 -6.63
N PHE A 26 -6.10 2.33 -6.63
CA PHE A 26 -4.89 1.56 -6.93
C PHE A 26 -4.43 0.66 -5.78
N THR A 27 -5.07 0.74 -4.62
CA THR A 27 -4.78 -0.06 -3.42
C THR A 27 -5.88 -1.10 -3.13
N LEU A 28 -6.70 -1.45 -4.11
CA LEU A 28 -7.69 -2.52 -3.96
C LEU A 28 -6.98 -3.85 -3.65
N PRO A 29 -7.53 -4.67 -2.73
CA PRO A 29 -6.89 -5.91 -2.33
C PRO A 29 -6.78 -6.89 -3.50
N PHE A 30 -5.59 -7.48 -3.70
CA PHE A 30 -5.26 -8.43 -4.77
C PHE A 30 -5.44 -7.91 -6.21
N LEU A 31 -5.53 -6.59 -6.42
CA LEU A 31 -5.68 -5.99 -7.75
C LEU A 31 -4.50 -6.33 -8.67
N ALA A 32 -3.28 -6.13 -8.22
CA ALA A 32 -2.06 -6.44 -8.96
C ALA A 32 -1.16 -7.36 -8.11
N GLN A 33 -0.60 -8.39 -8.73
CA GLN A 33 0.13 -9.46 -8.03
C GLN A 33 1.60 -9.58 -8.49
N THR A 34 1.98 -8.83 -9.52
CA THR A 34 3.37 -8.78 -10.01
C THR A 34 3.83 -7.35 -10.21
N ARG A 35 5.15 -7.15 -10.24
CA ARG A 35 5.77 -5.84 -10.49
C ARG A 35 5.35 -5.27 -11.85
N GLU A 36 5.29 -6.12 -12.87
CA GLU A 36 4.87 -5.75 -14.21
C GLU A 36 3.43 -5.22 -14.21
N GLN A 37 2.52 -5.89 -13.48
CA GLN A 37 1.13 -5.46 -13.32
C GLN A 37 1.02 -4.10 -12.64
N VAL A 38 1.75 -3.91 -11.54
CA VAL A 38 1.80 -2.63 -10.83
C VAL A 38 2.35 -1.53 -11.73
N THR A 39 3.46 -1.79 -12.42
CA THR A 39 4.08 -0.82 -13.33
C THR A 39 3.13 -0.44 -14.46
N ALA A 40 2.46 -1.42 -15.08
CA ALA A 40 1.48 -1.16 -16.14
C ALA A 40 0.30 -0.32 -15.63
N LEU A 41 -0.20 -0.64 -14.44
CA LEU A 41 -1.33 0.07 -13.82
C LEU A 41 -0.98 1.52 -13.49
N LEU A 42 0.13 1.76 -12.79
CA LEU A 42 0.53 3.09 -12.34
C LEU A 42 1.02 4.01 -13.48
N ASN A 43 1.45 3.45 -14.61
CA ASN A 43 1.81 4.21 -15.82
C ASN A 43 0.66 4.34 -16.83
N SER A 44 -0.53 3.85 -16.54
CA SER A 44 -1.69 3.90 -17.43
C SER A 44 -2.24 5.32 -17.59
N GLU A 45 -3.01 5.54 -18.66
CA GLU A 45 -3.73 6.80 -18.86
C GLU A 45 -4.78 7.05 -17.76
N LEU A 46 -5.37 5.97 -17.22
CA LEU A 46 -6.27 6.06 -16.07
C LEU A 46 -5.52 6.58 -14.83
N ALA A 47 -4.33 6.07 -14.53
CA ALA A 47 -3.54 6.55 -13.40
C ALA A 47 -3.16 8.02 -13.55
N LYS A 48 -2.75 8.44 -14.75
CA LYS A 48 -2.44 9.86 -15.04
C LYS A 48 -3.66 10.74 -14.83
N LYS A 49 -4.84 10.32 -15.30
CA LYS A 49 -6.11 11.05 -15.10
C LYS A 49 -6.41 11.20 -13.61
N VAL A 50 -6.36 10.11 -12.84
CA VAL A 50 -6.67 10.11 -11.41
C VAL A 50 -5.65 10.94 -10.61
N CYS A 51 -4.36 10.88 -10.97
CA CYS A 51 -3.36 11.76 -10.38
C CYS A 51 -3.68 13.24 -10.66
N ALA A 52 -4.03 13.59 -11.88
CA ALA A 52 -4.39 14.98 -12.23
C ALA A 52 -5.66 15.47 -11.48
N GLU A 53 -6.65 14.60 -11.26
CA GLU A 53 -7.82 14.90 -10.41
C GLU A 53 -7.38 15.19 -8.96
N ALA A 54 -6.53 14.35 -8.38
CA ALA A 54 -6.00 14.53 -7.02
C ALA A 54 -5.15 15.80 -6.89
N GLU A 55 -4.35 16.12 -7.89
CA GLU A 55 -3.56 17.36 -7.96
C GLU A 55 -4.46 18.60 -7.94
N ALA A 56 -5.54 18.58 -8.73
CA ALA A 56 -6.51 19.68 -8.81
C ALA A 56 -7.27 19.88 -7.48
N GLU A 57 -7.56 18.78 -6.77
CA GLU A 57 -8.25 18.84 -5.47
C GLU A 57 -7.35 19.37 -4.36
N THR A 58 -6.08 19.05 -4.37
CA THR A 58 -5.16 19.28 -3.24
C THR A 58 -4.22 20.45 -3.41
N GLY A 59 -4.04 20.95 -4.65
CA GLY A 59 -3.04 21.96 -4.96
C GLY A 59 -1.60 21.42 -4.89
N THR A 60 -1.42 20.12 -5.15
CA THR A 60 -0.11 19.48 -5.28
C THR A 60 0.17 19.09 -6.72
N VAL A 61 1.40 18.65 -7.01
CA VAL A 61 1.79 17.96 -8.25
C VAL A 61 2.45 16.65 -7.85
N ILE A 62 1.98 15.54 -8.42
CA ILE A 62 2.55 14.21 -8.19
C ILE A 62 3.66 13.98 -9.21
N ILE A 63 4.91 14.02 -8.75
CA ILE A 63 6.09 13.88 -9.62
C ILE A 63 6.32 12.41 -9.99
N ASN A 64 6.12 11.51 -9.02
CA ASN A 64 6.32 10.07 -9.21
C ASN A 64 5.49 9.26 -8.21
N LEU A 65 5.16 8.03 -8.59
CA LEU A 65 4.61 6.99 -7.71
C LEU A 65 5.66 5.88 -7.57
N CYS A 66 6.17 5.70 -6.36
CA CYS A 66 7.19 4.69 -6.04
C CYS A 66 6.56 3.52 -5.29
N ASP A 67 7.34 2.46 -5.08
CA ASP A 67 6.98 1.36 -4.18
C ASP A 67 7.23 1.75 -2.72
N ALA A 68 6.25 1.50 -1.85
CA ALA A 68 6.34 1.76 -0.40
C ALA A 68 6.98 0.61 0.41
N GLY A 69 7.58 -0.39 -0.26
CA GLY A 69 8.28 -1.51 0.40
C GLY A 69 7.89 -2.89 -0.12
N GLY A 70 7.16 -2.98 -1.21
CA GLY A 70 6.70 -4.22 -1.82
C GLY A 70 5.30 -4.65 -1.34
N TYR A 71 4.97 -5.90 -1.61
CA TYR A 71 3.67 -6.47 -1.23
C TYR A 71 3.53 -6.62 0.28
N ARG A 72 2.33 -6.34 0.76
CA ARG A 72 1.99 -6.33 2.18
C ARG A 72 1.51 -7.71 2.63
N GLN A 73 1.99 -8.11 3.82
CA GLN A 73 1.75 -9.40 4.45
C GLN A 73 0.98 -9.21 5.75
N PHE A 74 0.20 -10.21 6.16
CA PHE A 74 -0.46 -10.17 7.47
C PHE A 74 0.47 -10.66 8.57
N SER A 75 0.37 -10.05 9.76
CA SER A 75 0.97 -10.60 10.96
C SER A 75 0.10 -10.40 12.19
N ASN A 76 0.26 -11.27 13.18
CA ASN A 76 -0.39 -11.13 14.48
C ASN A 76 0.39 -11.87 15.59
N SER A 77 0.01 -11.61 16.84
CA SER A 77 0.63 -12.22 18.02
C SER A 77 -0.13 -13.42 18.60
N LYS A 78 -1.28 -13.82 18.02
CA LYS A 78 -2.21 -14.78 18.64
C LYS A 78 -2.10 -16.20 18.05
N HIS A 79 -2.24 -16.35 16.75
CA HIS A 79 -2.30 -17.65 16.07
C HIS A 79 -1.99 -17.51 14.57
N PRO A 80 -1.62 -18.60 13.89
CA PRO A 80 -1.49 -18.60 12.43
C PRO A 80 -2.79 -18.19 11.73
N ILE A 81 -2.66 -17.47 10.62
CA ILE A 81 -3.75 -17.15 9.69
C ILE A 81 -3.50 -17.98 8.44
N THR A 82 -4.34 -18.98 8.17
CA THR A 82 -4.23 -19.89 7.03
C THR A 82 -5.40 -19.74 6.06
N LYS A 83 -6.48 -19.10 6.51
CA LYS A 83 -7.71 -18.83 5.76
C LYS A 83 -8.36 -17.53 6.27
N PRO A 84 -9.26 -16.91 5.51
CA PRO A 84 -9.89 -15.63 5.90
C PRO A 84 -10.56 -15.66 7.27
N GLU A 85 -11.23 -16.77 7.62
CA GLU A 85 -11.96 -16.90 8.89
C GLU A 85 -11.07 -16.84 10.12
N ASP A 86 -9.77 -17.11 9.98
CA ASP A 86 -8.80 -17.02 11.08
C ASP A 86 -8.57 -15.55 11.51
N LEU A 87 -8.97 -14.57 10.69
CA LEU A 87 -8.95 -13.15 11.05
C LEU A 87 -10.09 -12.75 11.99
N LYS A 88 -11.13 -13.58 12.09
CA LYS A 88 -12.30 -13.30 12.93
C LYS A 88 -11.91 -13.15 14.40
N GLY A 89 -12.27 -11.99 14.94
CA GLY A 89 -12.00 -11.67 16.36
C GLY A 89 -10.63 -11.07 16.62
N LEU A 90 -9.73 -11.01 15.64
CA LEU A 90 -8.49 -10.24 15.74
C LEU A 90 -8.79 -8.74 15.60
N LYS A 91 -8.04 -7.94 16.33
CA LYS A 91 -7.98 -6.49 16.14
C LYS A 91 -6.74 -6.14 15.32
N MET A 92 -6.96 -5.84 14.05
CA MET A 92 -5.90 -5.51 13.12
C MET A 92 -5.64 -4.00 13.12
N ARG A 93 -4.37 -3.63 13.23
CA ARG A 93 -4.00 -2.23 13.03
C ARG A 93 -3.98 -1.88 11.55
N THR A 94 -4.53 -0.72 11.25
CA THR A 94 -4.43 -0.10 9.93
C THR A 94 -3.79 1.29 10.03
N ASN A 95 -3.43 1.86 8.90
CA ASN A 95 -2.96 3.24 8.84
C ASN A 95 -4.12 4.25 8.65
N GLY A 96 -5.38 3.77 8.62
CA GLY A 96 -6.59 4.57 8.40
C GLY A 96 -7.06 4.61 6.94
N MET A 97 -6.35 3.91 6.02
CA MET A 97 -6.82 3.81 4.63
C MET A 97 -8.07 2.94 4.54
N ASN A 98 -9.09 3.48 3.89
CA ASN A 98 -10.40 2.85 3.76
C ASN A 98 -10.33 1.44 3.13
N THR A 99 -9.53 1.25 2.08
CA THR A 99 -9.35 -0.04 1.41
C THR A 99 -8.76 -1.11 2.33
N ILE A 100 -7.83 -0.72 3.23
CA ILE A 100 -7.23 -1.63 4.21
C ILE A 100 -8.27 -1.99 5.28
N ASP A 101 -8.99 -0.99 5.81
CA ASP A 101 -10.05 -1.23 6.81
C ASP A 101 -11.11 -2.19 6.28
N LYS A 102 -11.65 -1.92 5.08
CA LYS A 102 -12.64 -2.78 4.42
C LYS A 102 -12.14 -4.20 4.20
N THR A 103 -10.88 -4.35 3.81
CA THR A 103 -10.26 -5.66 3.59
C THR A 103 -10.31 -6.52 4.86
N PHE A 104 -9.90 -5.97 6.00
CA PHE A 104 -9.95 -6.73 7.27
C PHE A 104 -11.37 -6.94 7.79
N LEU A 105 -12.26 -5.95 7.64
CA LEU A 105 -13.66 -6.06 8.02
C LEU A 105 -14.37 -7.15 7.20
N ALA A 106 -14.10 -7.26 5.91
CA ALA A 106 -14.66 -8.30 5.04
C ALA A 106 -14.27 -9.71 5.49
N MET A 107 -13.09 -9.88 6.09
CA MET A 107 -12.62 -11.15 6.66
C MET A 107 -13.00 -11.34 8.14
N GLY A 108 -13.84 -10.46 8.70
CA GLY A 108 -14.39 -10.60 10.06
C GLY A 108 -13.48 -10.13 11.20
N ALA A 109 -12.36 -9.46 10.90
CA ALA A 109 -11.56 -8.76 11.89
C ALA A 109 -12.23 -7.45 12.33
N THR A 110 -11.72 -6.86 13.40
CA THR A 110 -11.95 -5.45 13.74
C THR A 110 -10.70 -4.64 13.43
N THR A 111 -10.84 -3.34 13.15
CA THR A 111 -9.70 -2.47 12.86
C THR A 111 -9.48 -1.41 13.91
N THR A 112 -8.27 -0.91 14.00
CA THR A 112 -7.88 0.23 14.82
C THR A 112 -6.77 1.00 14.12
N THR A 113 -6.93 2.32 14.01
CA THR A 113 -5.93 3.18 13.39
C THR A 113 -4.86 3.55 14.41
N ILE A 114 -3.60 3.24 14.07
CA ILE A 114 -2.44 3.64 14.88
C ILE A 114 -1.40 4.25 13.93
N PRO A 115 -0.86 5.46 14.20
CA PRO A 115 0.23 6.03 13.41
C PRO A 115 1.42 5.07 13.29
N TYR A 116 2.11 5.09 12.14
CA TYR A 116 3.21 4.15 11.89
C TYR A 116 4.34 4.25 12.93
N SER A 117 4.64 5.48 13.41
CA SER A 117 5.61 5.73 14.48
C SER A 117 5.27 5.04 15.80
N ASP A 118 3.98 4.84 16.08
CA ASP A 118 3.48 4.31 17.34
C ASP A 118 3.15 2.81 17.27
N LEU A 119 3.24 2.24 16.06
CA LEU A 119 2.77 0.88 15.79
C LEU A 119 3.50 -0.18 16.62
N TYR A 120 4.83 -0.11 16.76
CA TYR A 120 5.58 -1.07 17.59
C TYR A 120 5.03 -1.12 19.02
N MET A 121 4.81 0.04 19.62
CA MET A 121 4.26 0.12 20.98
C MET A 121 2.80 -0.32 21.04
N GLY A 122 1.99 -0.01 20.03
CA GLY A 122 0.61 -0.46 19.90
C GLY A 122 0.48 -1.98 19.87
N LEU A 123 1.36 -2.65 19.10
CA LEU A 123 1.45 -4.11 19.03
C LEU A 123 1.98 -4.71 20.36
N LYS A 124 3.05 -4.13 20.90
CA LYS A 124 3.67 -4.60 22.15
C LYS A 124 2.74 -4.55 23.35
N THR A 125 1.90 -3.52 23.43
CA THR A 125 0.95 -3.32 24.53
C THR A 125 -0.41 -3.98 24.30
N GLY A 126 -0.63 -4.60 23.12
CA GLY A 126 -1.89 -5.27 22.78
C GLY A 126 -3.04 -4.32 22.44
N VAL A 127 -2.76 -3.06 22.06
CA VAL A 127 -3.75 -2.15 21.50
C VAL A 127 -4.29 -2.71 20.18
N ALA A 128 -3.42 -3.38 19.40
CA ALA A 128 -3.78 -4.21 18.26
C ALA A 128 -3.15 -5.62 18.43
N ASP A 129 -3.83 -6.64 17.90
CA ASP A 129 -3.35 -8.01 17.89
C ASP A 129 -2.41 -8.26 16.71
N GLY A 130 -2.66 -7.56 15.59
CA GLY A 130 -1.93 -7.74 14.35
C GLY A 130 -1.84 -6.47 13.53
N GLN A 131 -1.12 -6.59 12.42
CA GLN A 131 -0.89 -5.52 11.46
C GLN A 131 -0.63 -6.11 10.06
N GLU A 132 -0.47 -5.25 9.07
CA GLU A 132 -0.06 -5.61 7.73
C GLU A 132 1.03 -4.64 7.25
N ASN A 133 2.09 -5.17 6.70
CA ASN A 133 3.20 -4.40 6.12
C ASN A 133 4.08 -5.29 5.23
N PRO A 134 4.86 -4.69 4.32
CA PRO A 134 5.89 -5.41 3.57
C PRO A 134 7.01 -5.96 4.48
N TRP A 135 7.71 -6.99 4.00
CA TRP A 135 8.80 -7.62 4.75
C TRP A 135 9.89 -6.64 5.19
N VAL A 136 10.32 -5.74 4.30
CA VAL A 136 11.36 -4.75 4.61
C VAL A 136 10.93 -3.79 5.70
N ASN A 137 9.65 -3.43 5.74
CA ASN A 137 9.08 -2.55 6.76
C ASN A 137 8.97 -3.27 8.11
N VAL A 138 8.53 -4.54 8.08
CA VAL A 138 8.47 -5.40 9.29
C VAL A 138 9.86 -5.55 9.91
N GLN A 139 10.90 -5.79 9.09
CA GLN A 139 12.27 -5.91 9.55
C GLN A 139 12.79 -4.57 10.07
N GLY A 140 12.66 -3.49 9.31
CA GLY A 140 13.18 -2.17 9.66
C GLY A 140 12.62 -1.61 10.95
N MET A 141 11.32 -1.81 11.20
CA MET A 141 10.63 -1.39 12.42
C MET A 141 10.62 -2.45 13.52
N LYS A 142 11.25 -3.60 13.28
CA LYS A 142 11.36 -4.71 14.22
C LYS A 142 10.01 -5.25 14.72
N PHE A 143 8.97 -5.20 13.90
CA PHE A 143 7.65 -5.72 14.31
C PHE A 143 7.68 -7.22 14.64
N TYR A 144 8.65 -7.96 14.10
CA TYR A 144 8.87 -9.37 14.40
C TYR A 144 9.22 -9.63 15.89
N GLU A 145 9.66 -8.62 16.65
CA GLU A 145 9.89 -8.76 18.08
C GLU A 145 8.57 -8.82 18.89
N VAL A 146 7.47 -8.34 18.31
CA VAL A 146 6.15 -8.21 18.94
C VAL A 146 5.03 -8.92 18.18
N GLN A 147 5.35 -9.55 17.04
CA GLN A 147 4.46 -10.35 16.22
C GLN A 147 5.10 -11.72 16.01
N LYS A 148 4.32 -12.78 16.15
CA LYS A 148 4.83 -14.15 16.07
C LYS A 148 4.46 -14.87 14.78
N TYR A 149 3.26 -14.62 14.25
CA TYR A 149 2.69 -15.34 13.12
C TYR A 149 2.56 -14.40 11.94
N PHE A 150 3.09 -14.83 10.80
CA PHE A 150 3.06 -14.10 9.54
C PHE A 150 2.40 -14.95 8.46
N THR A 151 1.62 -14.33 7.58
CA THR A 151 1.02 -14.99 6.41
C THR A 151 1.38 -14.23 5.16
N GLU A 152 2.06 -14.90 4.23
CA GLU A 152 2.53 -14.32 2.97
C GLU A 152 1.42 -14.31 1.93
N VAL A 153 0.52 -13.34 2.03
CA VAL A 153 -0.64 -13.22 1.15
C VAL A 153 -0.42 -12.31 -0.05
N ASN A 154 0.57 -11.42 -0.01
CA ASN A 154 0.82 -10.40 -1.03
C ASN A 154 -0.47 -9.65 -1.43
N TYR A 155 -1.28 -9.28 -0.42
CA TYR A 155 -2.68 -8.88 -0.66
C TYR A 155 -2.80 -7.49 -1.28
N GLN A 156 -1.82 -6.64 -1.09
CA GLN A 156 -1.88 -5.26 -1.57
C GLN A 156 -0.50 -4.75 -1.92
N PHE A 157 -0.40 -4.03 -3.02
CA PHE A 157 0.69 -3.11 -3.33
C PHE A 157 0.31 -1.72 -2.85
N HIS A 158 1.25 -0.98 -2.27
CA HIS A 158 1.00 0.38 -1.81
C HIS A 158 1.93 1.34 -2.55
N PRO A 159 1.39 2.15 -3.48
CA PRO A 159 2.17 3.21 -4.09
C PRO A 159 2.54 4.28 -3.05
N ASP A 160 3.72 4.84 -3.20
CA ASP A 160 4.27 5.90 -2.34
C ASP A 160 4.52 7.14 -3.19
N PRO A 161 3.72 8.22 -3.06
CA PRO A 161 3.85 9.36 -3.93
C PRO A 161 5.04 10.23 -3.54
N PHE A 162 5.75 10.74 -4.54
CA PHE A 162 6.55 11.95 -4.41
C PHE A 162 5.74 13.11 -4.97
N TYR A 163 5.33 14.02 -4.11
CA TYR A 163 4.49 15.15 -4.49
C TYR A 163 5.04 16.47 -3.95
N VAL A 164 4.73 17.54 -4.66
CA VAL A 164 5.21 18.90 -4.37
C VAL A 164 4.06 19.90 -4.35
N ASN A 165 4.26 21.05 -3.72
CA ASN A 165 3.33 22.17 -3.78
C ASN A 165 3.21 22.69 -5.22
N ALA A 166 2.00 22.79 -5.75
CA ALA A 166 1.76 23.18 -7.13
C ALA A 166 2.20 24.63 -7.44
N ALA A 167 2.00 25.57 -6.50
CA ALA A 167 2.42 26.95 -6.71
C ALA A 167 3.94 27.05 -6.82
N TRP A 168 4.67 26.43 -5.90
CA TRP A 168 6.12 26.34 -5.96
C TRP A 168 6.61 25.66 -7.24
N TRP A 169 6.01 24.53 -7.63
CA TRP A 169 6.38 23.80 -8.83
C TRP A 169 6.24 24.67 -10.09
N ASN A 170 5.12 25.38 -10.22
CA ASN A 170 4.83 26.21 -11.38
C ASN A 170 5.71 27.47 -11.48
N GLU A 171 6.35 27.91 -10.38
CA GLU A 171 7.34 28.99 -10.38
C GLU A 171 8.74 28.54 -10.83
N LEU A 172 8.99 27.21 -10.85
CA LEU A 172 10.29 26.69 -11.29
C LEU A 172 10.47 26.86 -12.78
N PRO A 173 11.68 27.23 -13.24
CA PRO A 173 12.05 27.12 -14.66
C PRO A 173 11.83 25.68 -15.17
N ALA A 174 11.39 25.55 -16.41
CA ALA A 174 11.11 24.25 -17.02
C ALA A 174 12.29 23.27 -16.96
N GLU A 175 13.52 23.78 -17.07
CA GLU A 175 14.76 23.01 -16.92
C GLU A 175 14.84 22.33 -15.54
N TYR A 176 14.45 23.03 -14.46
CA TYR A 176 14.48 22.45 -13.12
C TYR A 176 13.35 21.45 -12.89
N GLN A 177 12.16 21.68 -13.48
CA GLN A 177 11.07 20.72 -13.44
C GLN A 177 11.49 19.41 -14.14
N GLU A 178 12.16 19.50 -15.29
CA GLU A 178 12.68 18.36 -16.03
C GLU A 178 13.71 17.57 -15.20
N ILE A 179 14.72 18.25 -14.65
CA ILE A 179 15.75 17.63 -13.79
C ILE A 179 15.12 16.91 -12.58
N ILE A 180 14.18 17.56 -11.89
CA ILE A 180 13.51 16.95 -10.73
C ILE A 180 12.70 15.72 -11.16
N SER A 181 11.99 15.78 -12.27
CA SER A 181 11.19 14.67 -12.79
C SER A 181 12.06 13.48 -13.20
N GLU A 182 13.20 13.74 -13.88
CA GLU A 182 14.17 12.70 -14.22
C GLU A 182 14.77 12.05 -12.97
N CYS A 183 15.25 12.85 -12.01
CA CYS A 183 15.79 12.36 -10.75
C CYS A 183 14.74 11.56 -9.95
N ALA A 184 13.48 11.98 -9.95
CA ALA A 184 12.40 11.26 -9.29
C ALA A 184 12.13 9.91 -9.97
N THR A 185 12.19 9.84 -11.29
CA THR A 185 12.06 8.60 -12.04
C THR A 185 13.20 7.63 -11.73
N ASP A 186 14.45 8.11 -11.77
CA ASP A 186 15.63 7.31 -11.45
C ASP A 186 15.59 6.81 -9.99
N MET A 187 15.17 7.68 -9.07
CA MET A 187 14.96 7.31 -7.66
C MET A 187 13.91 6.20 -7.52
N GLY A 188 12.81 6.27 -8.26
CA GLY A 188 11.76 5.23 -8.24
C GLY A 188 12.30 3.89 -8.70
N VAL A 189 13.00 3.84 -9.84
CA VAL A 189 13.62 2.61 -10.37
C VAL A 189 14.61 2.02 -9.37
N TYR A 190 15.49 2.84 -8.80
CA TYR A 190 16.48 2.40 -7.82
C TYR A 190 15.82 1.91 -6.52
N ASN A 191 14.78 2.60 -6.05
CA ASN A 191 14.00 2.19 -4.88
C ASN A 191 13.37 0.79 -5.09
N ASP A 192 12.74 0.56 -6.24
CA ASP A 192 12.11 -0.70 -6.56
C ASP A 192 13.13 -1.85 -6.64
N GLN A 193 14.30 -1.60 -7.24
CA GLN A 193 15.39 -2.55 -7.26
C GLN A 193 15.86 -2.90 -5.84
N LEU A 194 16.08 -1.91 -4.98
CA LEU A 194 16.50 -2.15 -3.60
C LEU A 194 15.47 -2.95 -2.80
N ILE A 195 14.18 -2.69 -3.01
CA ILE A 195 13.11 -3.44 -2.37
C ILE A 195 13.16 -4.91 -2.82
N ASP A 196 13.21 -5.16 -4.12
CA ASP A 196 13.24 -6.52 -4.67
C ASP A 196 14.46 -7.31 -4.21
N GLU A 197 15.63 -6.68 -4.14
CA GLU A 197 16.88 -7.29 -3.64
C GLU A 197 16.80 -7.62 -2.13
N ASN A 198 16.07 -6.85 -1.35
CA ASN A 198 16.10 -6.97 0.12
C ASN A 198 14.90 -7.73 0.72
N GLN A 199 13.81 -7.94 -0.02
CA GLN A 199 12.62 -8.62 0.51
C GLN A 199 12.90 -10.03 1.03
N GLY A 200 13.66 -10.82 0.27
CA GLY A 200 14.02 -12.19 0.65
C GLY A 200 14.86 -12.24 1.93
N ALA A 201 15.84 -11.35 2.05
CA ALA A 201 16.69 -11.26 3.23
C ALA A 201 15.90 -10.78 4.46
N ALA A 202 14.98 -9.83 4.27
CA ALA A 202 14.10 -9.34 5.32
C ALA A 202 13.18 -10.45 5.84
N LYS A 203 12.53 -11.22 4.96
CA LYS A 203 11.72 -12.39 5.31
C LYS A 203 12.55 -13.42 6.07
N GLN A 204 13.77 -13.75 5.58
CA GLN A 204 14.64 -14.72 6.24
C GLN A 204 15.03 -14.27 7.65
N ALA A 205 15.37 -12.99 7.84
CA ALA A 205 15.70 -12.45 9.17
C ALA A 205 14.53 -12.56 10.16
N ILE A 206 13.28 -12.42 9.69
CA ILE A 206 12.08 -12.62 10.50
C ILE A 206 11.92 -14.08 10.92
N ILE A 207 12.17 -15.02 9.99
CA ILE A 207 12.18 -16.47 10.27
C ILE A 207 13.28 -16.82 11.28
N ASP A 208 14.49 -16.31 11.08
CA ASP A 208 15.65 -16.55 11.95
C ASP A 208 15.43 -15.99 13.38
N ALA A 209 14.60 -14.95 13.50
CA ALA A 209 14.17 -14.41 14.79
C ALA A 209 13.14 -15.32 15.53
N GLY A 210 12.73 -16.44 14.93
CA GLY A 210 11.81 -17.42 15.52
C GLY A 210 10.33 -17.15 15.23
N CYS A 211 10.00 -16.32 14.24
CA CYS A 211 8.64 -16.14 13.79
C CYS A 211 8.20 -17.29 12.88
N GLU A 212 6.92 -17.60 12.91
CA GLU A 212 6.28 -18.59 12.04
C GLU A 212 5.74 -17.88 10.79
N VAL A 213 6.23 -18.27 9.62
CA VAL A 213 5.78 -17.72 8.33
C VAL A 213 5.01 -18.80 7.57
N TYR A 214 3.73 -18.54 7.36
CA TYR A 214 2.85 -19.38 6.55
C TYR A 214 2.76 -18.83 5.12
N VAL A 215 2.96 -19.71 4.15
CA VAL A 215 2.80 -19.39 2.72
C VAL A 215 1.57 -20.15 2.23
N PRO A 216 0.47 -19.44 1.93
CA PRO A 216 -0.75 -20.08 1.43
C PRO A 216 -0.53 -20.79 0.10
N THR A 217 -1.22 -21.90 -0.11
CA THR A 217 -1.38 -22.52 -1.44
C THR A 217 -2.20 -21.61 -2.36
N GLU A 218 -2.21 -21.88 -3.66
CA GLU A 218 -3.04 -21.13 -4.62
C GLU A 218 -4.54 -21.21 -4.27
N GLU A 219 -5.02 -22.37 -3.80
CA GLU A 219 -6.42 -22.57 -3.39
C GLU A 219 -6.76 -21.73 -2.13
N GLU A 220 -5.87 -21.73 -1.15
CA GLU A 220 -6.02 -20.93 0.08
C GLU A 220 -5.95 -19.44 -0.22
N LEU A 221 -5.04 -19.03 -1.11
CA LEU A 221 -4.94 -17.65 -1.55
C LEU A 221 -6.20 -17.20 -2.30
N GLN A 222 -6.81 -18.10 -3.10
CA GLN A 222 -8.08 -17.82 -3.77
C GLN A 222 -9.20 -17.56 -2.76
N ALA A 223 -9.25 -18.30 -1.64
CA ALA A 223 -10.23 -18.04 -0.59
C ALA A 223 -10.08 -16.61 0.01
N PHE A 224 -8.85 -16.12 0.19
CA PHE A 224 -8.63 -14.72 0.60
C PHE A 224 -9.12 -13.72 -0.45
N LYS A 225 -8.87 -13.98 -1.74
CA LYS A 225 -9.34 -13.14 -2.85
C LYS A 225 -10.87 -13.10 -2.88
N ASP A 226 -11.51 -14.23 -2.74
CA ASP A 226 -12.98 -14.34 -2.75
C ASP A 226 -13.61 -13.59 -1.57
N ALA A 227 -13.01 -13.69 -0.38
CA ALA A 227 -13.52 -13.02 0.82
C ALA A 227 -13.51 -11.49 0.72
N VAL A 228 -12.63 -10.91 -0.10
CA VAL A 228 -12.50 -9.46 -0.23
C VAL A 228 -13.14 -8.88 -1.49
N GLN A 229 -13.82 -9.69 -2.32
CA GLN A 229 -14.51 -9.17 -3.51
C GLN A 229 -15.54 -8.10 -3.16
N VAL A 230 -16.23 -8.23 -2.03
CA VAL A 230 -17.18 -7.22 -1.54
C VAL A 230 -16.55 -5.83 -1.35
N VAL A 231 -15.23 -5.74 -1.17
CA VAL A 231 -14.53 -4.45 -1.03
C VAL A 231 -14.58 -3.66 -2.33
N TYR A 232 -14.51 -4.33 -3.47
CA TYR A 232 -14.61 -3.71 -4.79
C TYR A 232 -15.98 -3.04 -4.99
N ASP A 233 -17.05 -3.78 -4.69
CA ASP A 233 -18.43 -3.27 -4.78
C ASP A 233 -18.64 -2.07 -3.84
N GLN A 234 -18.16 -2.17 -2.59
CA GLN A 234 -18.24 -1.08 -1.62
C GLN A 234 -17.48 0.18 -2.09
N CYS A 235 -16.32 0.03 -2.71
CA CYS A 235 -15.55 1.16 -3.23
C CYS A 235 -16.26 1.83 -4.43
N ILE A 236 -16.97 1.05 -5.26
CA ILE A 236 -17.82 1.59 -6.34
C ILE A 236 -19.03 2.33 -5.75
N GLU A 237 -19.74 1.72 -4.80
CA GLU A 237 -20.90 2.33 -4.13
C GLU A 237 -20.56 3.67 -3.46
N GLU A 238 -19.36 3.78 -2.89
CA GLU A 238 -18.85 5.02 -2.27
C GLU A 238 -18.31 6.03 -3.28
N GLY A 239 -18.28 5.71 -4.57
CA GLY A 239 -17.80 6.60 -5.63
C GLY A 239 -16.28 6.78 -5.66
N MET A 240 -15.53 5.85 -5.06
CA MET A 240 -14.06 5.84 -5.17
C MET A 240 -13.63 5.57 -6.62
N LEU A 241 -14.33 4.69 -7.31
CA LEU A 241 -14.14 4.37 -8.72
C LEU A 241 -15.49 3.97 -9.34
N THR A 242 -15.56 3.97 -10.66
CA THR A 242 -16.70 3.44 -11.40
C THR A 242 -16.45 1.98 -11.81
N GLN A 243 -17.51 1.26 -12.20
CA GLN A 243 -17.37 -0.10 -12.75
C GLN A 243 -16.49 -0.10 -14.04
N GLU A 244 -16.63 0.92 -14.88
CA GLU A 244 -15.83 1.06 -16.11
C GLU A 244 -14.32 1.20 -15.77
N GLU A 245 -13.99 2.01 -14.78
CA GLU A 245 -12.60 2.17 -14.32
C GLU A 245 -12.05 0.87 -13.68
N LEU A 246 -12.87 0.12 -12.94
CA LEU A 246 -12.47 -1.20 -12.45
C LEU A 246 -12.18 -2.17 -13.60
N ASP A 247 -13.08 -2.24 -14.57
CA ASP A 247 -12.91 -3.11 -15.76
C ASP A 247 -11.66 -2.72 -16.54
N GLU A 248 -11.36 -1.42 -16.69
CA GLU A 248 -10.13 -0.92 -17.30
C GLU A 248 -8.89 -1.36 -16.50
N MET A 249 -8.87 -1.20 -15.17
CA MET A 249 -7.75 -1.64 -14.33
C MET A 249 -7.50 -3.14 -14.44
N LEU A 250 -8.56 -3.95 -14.36
CA LEU A 250 -8.46 -5.40 -14.51
C LEU A 250 -7.96 -5.80 -15.90
N GLY A 251 -8.38 -5.09 -16.92
CA GLY A 251 -7.89 -5.26 -18.29
C GLY A 251 -6.40 -4.94 -18.44
N ILE A 252 -5.92 -3.85 -17.83
CA ILE A 252 -4.50 -3.48 -17.80
C ILE A 252 -3.68 -4.58 -17.11
N VAL A 253 -4.11 -4.99 -15.93
CA VAL A 253 -3.43 -6.03 -15.13
C VAL A 253 -3.37 -7.37 -15.85
N ALA A 254 -4.46 -7.79 -16.50
CA ALA A 254 -4.51 -9.04 -17.26
C ALA A 254 -3.60 -9.06 -18.49
N ASN A 255 -3.29 -7.92 -19.08
CA ASN A 255 -2.46 -7.77 -20.28
C ASN A 255 -0.99 -7.42 -19.96
N ALA A 256 -0.66 -7.12 -18.72
CA ALA A 256 0.73 -6.86 -18.28
C ALA A 256 1.57 -8.14 -18.37
N LYS A 257 2.78 -8.01 -18.95
CA LYS A 257 3.71 -9.14 -19.19
C LYS A 257 5.07 -8.82 -18.62
#